data_b9f1dc82c414ab782a30051929bbf739
#
_entry.id   b9f1dc82c414ab782a30051929bbf739
#
_cell.length_a   1.000
_cell.length_b   1.000
_cell.length_c   1.000
_cell.angle_alpha   90.00
_cell.angle_beta   90.00
_cell.angle_gamma   90.00
#
_symmetry.space_group_name_H-M   'P 1'
#
loop_
_entity.id
_entity.type
_entity.pdbx_description
1 polymer ?
#
loop_
_entity_poly.entity_id
_entity_poly.type
_entity_poly.pdbx_seq_one_letter_code
_entity_poly.pdbx_strand_id
1 'polypeptide(L)'
;KFIQEVLWRTYWKGWLELRPNVWNDYLIELKKIREDFKDNKEYLNAIEGKTNIECFNYWVNELKENNYLHNHTRMWFASIWIFTLELPWQLGAEFFMQHLYDGDAASNTLGWRWVAGIQTQGKHYLASEWNIKKFTNNRFQKIKLNENAPPKISEKSYTIIKQNFNNPQDLNEKNLIIFENNLSFEITDFKENIFKKIYII
;
A
#
# COMPACT_ATOMS: atom_id res chain seq x y z
N LYS A 1 -2.37 -16.12 -13.44
CA LYS A 1 -2.40 -15.53 -12.07
C LYS A 1 -1.19 -14.65 -11.82
N PHE A 2 0.07 -15.16 -11.88
CA PHE A 2 1.28 -14.37 -11.64
C PHE A 2 1.37 -13.09 -12.51
N ILE A 3 1.19 -13.22 -13.84
CA ILE A 3 1.18 -12.09 -14.77
C ILE A 3 0.15 -11.02 -14.35
N GLN A 4 -1.02 -11.44 -13.89
CA GLN A 4 -2.06 -10.53 -13.42
C GLN A 4 -1.62 -9.72 -12.19
N GLU A 5 -0.91 -10.34 -11.26
CA GLU A 5 -0.40 -9.64 -10.06
C GLU A 5 0.67 -8.59 -10.44
N VAL A 6 1.54 -8.93 -11.42
CA VAL A 6 2.51 -7.96 -11.97
C VAL A 6 1.80 -6.79 -12.65
N LEU A 7 0.74 -7.06 -13.43
CA LEU A 7 -0.05 -6.02 -14.09
C LEU A 7 -0.77 -5.11 -13.09
N TRP A 8 -1.23 -5.62 -11.95
CA TRP A 8 -1.82 -4.80 -10.90
C TRP A 8 -0.81 -3.80 -10.33
N ARG A 9 0.45 -4.20 -10.10
CA ARG A 9 1.50 -3.29 -9.63
C ARG A 9 1.75 -2.17 -10.64
N THR A 10 1.89 -2.50 -11.92
CA THR A 10 2.04 -1.53 -13.00
C THR A 10 0.85 -0.57 -13.08
N TYR A 11 -0.37 -1.10 -12.98
CA TYR A 11 -1.59 -0.29 -12.95
C TYR A 11 -1.61 0.71 -11.80
N TRP A 12 -1.29 0.26 -10.57
CA TRP A 12 -1.29 1.13 -9.40
C TRP A 12 -0.25 2.24 -9.51
N LYS A 13 0.95 1.93 -10.00
CA LYS A 13 2.00 2.93 -10.24
C LYS A 13 1.51 4.00 -11.23
N GLY A 14 1.06 3.60 -12.40
CA GLY A 14 0.56 4.55 -13.41
C GLY A 14 -0.66 5.33 -12.93
N TRP A 15 -1.56 4.70 -12.15
CA TRP A 15 -2.71 5.40 -11.59
C TRP A 15 -2.30 6.51 -10.61
N LEU A 16 -1.32 6.25 -9.74
CA LEU A 16 -0.82 7.21 -8.76
C LEU A 16 0.01 8.32 -9.42
N GLU A 17 0.84 7.97 -10.41
CA GLU A 17 1.59 8.95 -11.22
C GLU A 17 0.68 9.99 -11.87
N LEU A 18 -0.44 9.55 -12.41
CA LEU A 18 -1.44 10.42 -13.01
C LEU A 18 -2.25 11.22 -11.97
N ARG A 19 -2.13 10.91 -10.69
CA ARG A 19 -2.85 11.58 -9.59
C ARG A 19 -1.94 11.84 -8.38
N PRO A 20 -0.86 12.61 -8.56
CA PRO A 20 0.17 12.82 -7.53
C PRO A 20 -0.39 13.44 -6.24
N ASN A 21 -1.49 14.18 -6.33
CA ASN A 21 -2.13 14.78 -5.16
C ASN A 21 -2.67 13.72 -4.17
N VAL A 22 -2.96 12.51 -4.61
CA VAL A 22 -3.34 11.42 -3.70
C VAL A 22 -2.20 11.09 -2.73
N TRP A 23 -0.98 11.03 -3.25
CA TRP A 23 0.21 10.79 -2.45
C TRP A 23 0.56 11.96 -1.54
N ASN A 24 0.50 13.18 -2.07
CA ASN A 24 0.77 14.39 -1.30
C ASN A 24 -0.21 14.54 -0.12
N ASP A 25 -1.50 14.35 -0.37
CA ASP A 25 -2.51 14.39 0.67
C ASP A 25 -2.32 13.30 1.72
N TYR A 26 -1.97 12.08 1.29
CA TYR A 26 -1.64 10.99 2.21
C TYR A 26 -0.51 11.38 3.16
N LEU A 27 0.58 11.96 2.64
CA LEU A 27 1.73 12.37 3.47
C LEU A 27 1.37 13.50 4.45
N ILE A 28 0.59 14.48 3.99
CA ILE A 28 0.13 15.59 4.85
C ILE A 28 -0.78 15.07 5.96
N GLU A 29 -1.74 14.23 5.63
CA GLU A 29 -2.66 13.62 6.60
C GLU A 29 -1.92 12.72 7.59
N LEU A 30 -1.01 11.88 7.10
CA LEU A 30 -0.20 10.99 7.92
C LEU A 30 0.59 11.75 8.97
N LYS A 31 1.23 12.86 8.61
CA LYS A 31 1.99 13.69 9.54
C LYS A 31 1.12 14.17 10.70
N LYS A 32 -0.10 14.64 10.41
CA LYS A 32 -1.06 15.09 11.44
C LYS A 32 -1.53 13.92 12.30
N ILE A 33 -1.94 12.82 11.67
CA ILE A 33 -2.49 11.65 12.35
C ILE A 33 -1.46 11.01 13.29
N ARG A 34 -0.18 11.00 12.92
CA ARG A 34 0.89 10.52 13.80
C ARG A 34 0.93 11.27 15.13
N GLU A 35 0.83 12.59 15.10
CA GLU A 35 0.81 13.39 16.33
C GLU A 35 -0.43 13.11 17.17
N ASP A 36 -1.60 12.99 16.51
CA ASP A 36 -2.86 12.73 17.19
C ASP A 36 -2.92 11.33 17.84
N PHE A 37 -2.20 10.35 17.27
CA PHE A 37 -2.24 8.95 17.69
C PHE A 37 -0.97 8.45 18.43
N LYS A 38 0.05 9.29 18.61
CA LYS A 38 1.33 8.87 19.22
C LYS A 38 1.18 8.19 20.59
N ASP A 39 0.21 8.63 21.40
CA ASP A 39 -0.08 8.10 22.72
C ASP A 39 -1.41 7.32 22.78
N ASN A 40 -2.00 7.02 21.61
CA ASN A 40 -3.25 6.28 21.53
C ASN A 40 -3.01 4.80 21.86
N LYS A 41 -3.69 4.32 22.92
CA LYS A 41 -3.49 2.96 23.45
C LYS A 41 -3.89 1.87 22.44
N GLU A 42 -4.96 2.06 21.70
CA GLU A 42 -5.45 1.11 20.71
C GLU A 42 -4.46 0.97 19.56
N TYR A 43 -3.90 2.09 19.08
CA TYR A 43 -2.85 2.11 18.07
C TYR A 43 -1.58 1.42 18.55
N LEU A 44 -1.09 1.76 19.74
CA LEU A 44 0.10 1.15 20.32
C LEU A 44 -0.08 -0.37 20.50
N ASN A 45 -1.23 -0.81 21.01
CA ASN A 45 -1.54 -2.23 21.09
C ASN A 45 -1.60 -2.91 19.72
N ALA A 46 -2.15 -2.22 18.71
CA ALA A 46 -2.23 -2.77 17.36
C ALA A 46 -0.85 -3.00 16.76
N ILE A 47 0.05 -2.02 16.80
CA ILE A 47 1.40 -2.16 16.25
C ILE A 47 2.26 -3.14 17.05
N GLU A 48 1.95 -3.38 18.33
CA GLU A 48 2.64 -4.36 19.17
C GLU A 48 2.07 -5.78 19.07
N GLY A 49 0.93 -5.97 18.39
CA GLY A 49 0.24 -7.26 18.33
C GLY A 49 -0.35 -7.68 19.67
N LYS A 50 -0.86 -6.72 20.44
CA LYS A 50 -1.44 -6.90 21.78
C LYS A 50 -2.94 -6.54 21.83
N THR A 51 -3.63 -6.72 20.72
CA THR A 51 -5.08 -6.51 20.65
C THR A 51 -5.84 -7.71 21.22
N ASN A 52 -7.16 -7.61 21.30
CA ASN A 52 -8.04 -8.72 21.64
C ASN A 52 -8.35 -9.67 20.46
N ILE A 53 -7.68 -9.50 19.32
CA ILE A 53 -7.91 -10.29 18.09
C ILE A 53 -6.68 -11.17 17.84
N GLU A 54 -6.78 -12.44 18.18
CA GLU A 54 -5.67 -13.40 18.14
C GLU A 54 -4.99 -13.48 16.75
N CYS A 55 -5.78 -13.64 15.69
CA CYS A 55 -5.23 -13.74 14.32
C CYS A 55 -4.51 -12.47 13.89
N PHE A 56 -4.99 -11.29 14.27
CA PHE A 56 -4.35 -10.02 13.98
C PHE A 56 -2.99 -9.92 14.68
N ASN A 57 -2.94 -10.23 15.97
CA ASN A 57 -1.69 -10.24 16.75
C ASN A 57 -0.66 -11.19 16.16
N TYR A 58 -1.10 -12.39 15.73
CA TYR A 58 -0.24 -13.34 15.04
C TYR A 58 0.36 -12.75 13.77
N TRP A 59 -0.43 -12.10 12.93
CA TRP A 59 0.05 -11.51 11.68
C TRP A 59 0.93 -10.27 11.89
N VAL A 60 0.74 -9.50 12.96
CA VAL A 60 1.67 -8.42 13.35
C VAL A 60 3.06 -9.00 13.61
N ASN A 61 3.14 -10.09 14.39
CA ASN A 61 4.41 -10.74 14.69
C ASN A 61 5.01 -11.38 13.44
N GLU A 62 4.22 -12.10 12.63
CA GLU A 62 4.66 -12.68 11.35
C GLU A 62 5.23 -11.60 10.42
N LEU A 63 4.58 -10.44 10.31
CA LEU A 63 5.06 -9.32 9.52
C LEU A 63 6.41 -8.78 10.01
N LYS A 64 6.56 -8.61 11.33
CA LYS A 64 7.81 -8.11 11.93
C LYS A 64 8.97 -9.11 11.84
N GLU A 65 8.68 -10.39 11.93
CA GLU A 65 9.69 -11.45 11.87
C GLU A 65 10.13 -11.77 10.44
N ASN A 66 9.17 -11.84 9.51
CA ASN A 66 9.40 -12.32 8.15
C ASN A 66 9.42 -11.20 7.10
N ASN A 67 9.03 -9.98 7.45
CA ASN A 67 8.90 -8.83 6.55
C ASN A 67 8.00 -9.12 5.33
N TYR A 68 7.07 -10.05 5.49
CA TYR A 68 6.15 -10.50 4.45
C TYR A 68 4.84 -11.00 5.05
N LEU A 69 3.74 -10.73 4.35
CA LEU A 69 2.44 -11.37 4.57
C LEU A 69 1.87 -11.84 3.23
N HIS A 70 1.20 -12.99 3.25
CA HIS A 70 0.44 -13.45 2.08
C HIS A 70 -0.65 -12.43 1.70
N ASN A 71 -0.97 -12.31 0.41
CA ASN A 71 -1.91 -11.31 -0.10
C ASN A 71 -3.28 -11.30 0.62
N HIS A 72 -3.89 -12.47 0.84
CA HIS A 72 -5.14 -12.56 1.61
C HIS A 72 -4.98 -12.02 3.04
N THR A 73 -3.87 -12.33 3.69
CA THR A 73 -3.58 -11.85 5.04
C THR A 73 -3.46 -10.34 5.08
N ARG A 74 -2.84 -9.72 4.06
CA ARG A 74 -2.77 -8.25 3.96
C ARG A 74 -4.16 -7.61 3.88
N MET A 75 -5.07 -8.22 3.15
CA MET A 75 -6.45 -7.74 3.02
C MET A 75 -7.21 -7.87 4.35
N TRP A 76 -7.09 -9.03 5.04
CA TRP A 76 -7.69 -9.23 6.35
C TRP A 76 -7.11 -8.27 7.39
N PHE A 77 -5.80 -8.13 7.42
CA PHE A 77 -5.09 -7.21 8.30
C PHE A 77 -5.61 -5.77 8.14
N ALA A 78 -5.63 -5.26 6.91
CA ALA A 78 -6.11 -3.91 6.63
C ALA A 78 -7.59 -3.72 6.99
N SER A 79 -8.43 -4.72 6.71
CA SER A 79 -9.84 -4.69 7.10
C SER A 79 -10.04 -4.65 8.62
N ILE A 80 -9.31 -5.48 9.35
CA ILE A 80 -9.37 -5.50 10.83
C ILE A 80 -8.90 -4.18 11.39
N TRP A 81 -7.77 -3.67 10.90
CA TRP A 81 -7.23 -2.37 11.29
C TRP A 81 -8.26 -1.23 11.13
N ILE A 82 -8.87 -1.14 9.95
CA ILE A 82 -9.76 -0.02 9.58
C ILE A 82 -11.13 -0.12 10.23
N PHE A 83 -11.71 -1.33 10.26
CA PHE A 83 -13.13 -1.51 10.55
C PHE A 83 -13.42 -2.15 11.91
N THR A 84 -12.50 -2.95 12.44
CA THR A 84 -12.68 -3.58 13.75
C THR A 84 -11.94 -2.84 14.85
N LEU A 85 -10.69 -2.42 14.58
CA LEU A 85 -9.91 -1.59 15.51
C LEU A 85 -10.20 -0.10 15.35
N GLU A 86 -10.92 0.29 14.28
CA GLU A 86 -11.29 1.66 13.95
C GLU A 86 -10.11 2.66 13.86
N LEU A 87 -8.94 2.14 13.48
CA LEU A 87 -7.72 2.92 13.35
C LEU A 87 -7.62 3.58 11.97
N PRO A 88 -6.99 4.76 11.85
CA PRO A 88 -6.75 5.42 10.58
C PRO A 88 -5.98 4.52 9.61
N TRP A 89 -6.47 4.39 8.37
CA TRP A 89 -5.85 3.55 7.35
C TRP A 89 -4.43 4.03 7.00
N GLN A 90 -4.16 5.32 7.14
CA GLN A 90 -2.87 5.93 6.86
C GLN A 90 -1.76 5.36 7.75
N LEU A 91 -2.05 5.17 9.03
CA LEU A 91 -1.10 4.56 9.98
C LEU A 91 -0.85 3.08 9.66
N GLY A 92 -1.88 2.35 9.24
CA GLY A 92 -1.72 0.97 8.82
C GLY A 92 -0.91 0.83 7.52
N ALA A 93 -1.15 1.72 6.55
CA ALA A 93 -0.36 1.78 5.33
C ALA A 93 1.11 2.10 5.62
N GLU A 94 1.39 3.01 6.54
CA GLU A 94 2.74 3.30 7.01
C GLU A 94 3.39 2.10 7.69
N PHE A 95 2.66 1.42 8.57
CA PHE A 95 3.15 0.22 9.26
C PHE A 95 3.57 -0.86 8.26
N PHE A 96 2.81 -1.05 7.18
CA PHE A 96 3.19 -1.95 6.09
C PHE A 96 4.45 -1.49 5.35
N MET A 97 4.58 -0.20 5.04
CA MET A 97 5.77 0.33 4.37
C MET A 97 7.05 0.17 5.21
N GLN A 98 6.93 0.22 6.52
CA GLN A 98 8.07 0.05 7.44
C GLN A 98 8.54 -1.41 7.56
N HIS A 99 7.65 -2.38 7.30
CA HIS A 99 7.95 -3.80 7.58
C HIS A 99 7.99 -4.68 6.33
N LEU A 100 7.28 -4.36 5.25
CA LEU A 100 7.25 -5.21 4.06
C LEU A 100 8.48 -5.00 3.18
N TYR A 101 9.25 -6.05 2.90
CA TYR A 101 10.34 -6.00 1.93
C TYR A 101 9.89 -5.69 0.49
N ASP A 102 8.69 -6.12 0.13
CA ASP A 102 8.08 -5.83 -1.16
C ASP A 102 7.19 -4.57 -1.13
N GLY A 103 7.36 -3.71 -0.13
CA GLY A 103 6.62 -2.47 0.02
C GLY A 103 6.82 -1.55 -1.18
N ASP A 104 5.71 -1.16 -1.83
CA ASP A 104 5.69 -0.23 -2.94
C ASP A 104 4.70 0.89 -2.63
N ALA A 105 5.14 2.13 -2.70
CA ALA A 105 4.35 3.29 -2.29
C ALA A 105 2.96 3.35 -2.97
N ALA A 106 2.90 3.06 -4.27
CA ALA A 106 1.64 3.09 -5.00
C ALA A 106 0.73 1.91 -4.63
N SER A 107 1.24 0.68 -4.76
CA SER A 107 0.45 -0.54 -4.50
C SER A 107 -0.02 -0.60 -3.05
N ASN A 108 0.83 -0.23 -2.09
CA ASN A 108 0.49 -0.23 -0.68
C ASN A 108 -0.58 0.82 -0.37
N THR A 109 -0.35 2.09 -0.71
CA THR A 109 -1.28 3.17 -0.40
C THR A 109 -2.64 2.94 -1.07
N LEU A 110 -2.66 2.58 -2.36
CA LEU A 110 -3.90 2.37 -3.09
C LEU A 110 -4.60 1.07 -2.67
N GLY A 111 -3.86 0.05 -2.24
CA GLY A 111 -4.40 -1.17 -1.66
C GLY A 111 -5.14 -0.91 -0.34
N TRP A 112 -4.56 -0.12 0.57
CA TRP A 112 -5.22 0.30 1.81
C TRP A 112 -6.46 1.16 1.54
N ARG A 113 -6.37 2.08 0.59
CA ARG A 113 -7.52 2.89 0.14
C ARG A 113 -8.62 2.03 -0.48
N TRP A 114 -8.26 0.97 -1.19
CA TRP A 114 -9.22 0.03 -1.77
C TRP A 114 -9.96 -0.76 -0.68
N VAL A 115 -9.24 -1.30 0.30
CA VAL A 115 -9.86 -1.97 1.46
C VAL A 115 -10.82 -1.03 2.19
N ALA A 116 -10.41 0.23 2.40
CA ALA A 116 -11.22 1.25 3.06
C ALA A 116 -12.49 1.65 2.29
N GLY A 117 -12.57 1.41 0.99
CA GLY A 117 -13.70 1.80 0.14
C GLY A 117 -13.61 3.20 -0.46
N ILE A 118 -12.45 3.86 -0.32
CA ILE A 118 -12.23 5.22 -0.84
C ILE A 118 -11.52 5.25 -2.20
N GLN A 119 -10.93 4.15 -2.65
CA GLN A 119 -10.32 4.03 -3.97
C GLN A 119 -11.36 3.80 -5.06
N THR A 120 -12.36 2.99 -4.76
CA THR A 120 -13.54 2.79 -5.59
C THR A 120 -14.74 3.04 -4.69
N GLN A 121 -15.40 4.15 -4.88
CA GLN A 121 -16.50 4.56 -4.00
C GLN A 121 -17.53 3.46 -3.81
N GLY A 122 -17.87 3.20 -2.55
CA GLY A 122 -18.88 2.22 -2.15
C GLY A 122 -18.44 0.74 -2.24
N LYS A 123 -17.23 0.46 -2.73
CA LYS A 123 -16.67 -0.90 -2.76
C LYS A 123 -15.52 -1.00 -1.77
N HIS A 124 -15.76 -1.67 -0.64
CA HIS A 124 -14.76 -1.95 0.38
C HIS A 124 -14.64 -3.45 0.62
N TYR A 125 -13.60 -3.83 1.33
CA TYR A 125 -13.39 -5.23 1.68
C TYR A 125 -13.52 -5.43 3.19
N LEU A 126 -14.42 -6.31 3.60
CA LEU A 126 -14.57 -6.73 4.99
C LEU A 126 -14.02 -8.15 5.18
N ALA A 127 -13.11 -8.30 6.12
CA ALA A 127 -12.68 -9.61 6.59
C ALA A 127 -13.84 -10.29 7.33
N SER A 128 -14.04 -11.57 7.09
CA SER A 128 -15.04 -12.37 7.82
C SER A 128 -14.40 -13.52 8.56
N GLU A 129 -14.96 -13.85 9.71
CA GLU A 129 -14.55 -14.97 10.54
C GLU A 129 -14.54 -16.27 9.75
N TRP A 130 -15.60 -16.53 8.98
CA TRP A 130 -15.71 -17.72 8.14
C TRP A 130 -14.56 -17.81 7.12
N ASN A 131 -14.23 -16.71 6.45
CA ASN A 131 -13.18 -16.69 5.43
C ASN A 131 -11.80 -16.94 6.04
N ILE A 132 -11.51 -16.27 7.16
CA ILE A 132 -10.26 -16.48 7.89
C ILE A 132 -10.15 -17.94 8.36
N LYS A 133 -11.16 -18.48 9.00
CA LYS A 133 -11.17 -19.88 9.46
C LYS A 133 -10.94 -20.85 8.32
N LYS A 134 -11.64 -20.69 7.21
CA LYS A 134 -11.53 -21.54 6.02
C LYS A 134 -10.10 -21.59 5.46
N PHE A 135 -9.46 -20.45 5.30
CA PHE A 135 -8.13 -20.36 4.66
C PHE A 135 -6.96 -20.47 5.63
N THR A 136 -7.21 -20.55 6.94
CA THR A 136 -6.22 -20.86 7.97
C THR A 136 -6.38 -22.24 8.59
N ASN A 137 -7.18 -23.12 7.95
CA ASN A 137 -7.48 -24.47 8.46
C ASN A 137 -7.99 -24.46 9.92
N ASN A 138 -8.87 -23.52 10.25
CA ASN A 138 -9.41 -23.31 11.60
C ASN A 138 -8.35 -23.05 12.67
N ARG A 139 -7.21 -22.49 12.32
CA ARG A 139 -6.13 -22.18 13.27
C ARG A 139 -6.59 -21.22 14.36
N PHE A 140 -7.41 -20.23 14.02
CA PHE A 140 -7.92 -19.22 14.92
C PHE A 140 -9.40 -19.48 15.22
N GLN A 141 -9.74 -19.63 16.50
CA GLN A 141 -11.09 -20.05 16.90
C GLN A 141 -12.00 -18.89 17.30
N LYS A 142 -11.44 -17.92 18.02
CA LYS A 142 -12.20 -16.77 18.55
C LYS A 142 -11.85 -15.51 17.78
N ILE A 143 -12.57 -15.30 16.68
CA ILE A 143 -12.39 -14.12 15.82
C ILE A 143 -13.67 -13.30 15.90
N LYS A 144 -13.62 -12.15 16.56
CA LYS A 144 -14.75 -11.21 16.62
C LYS A 144 -14.44 -9.99 15.78
N LEU A 145 -15.06 -9.87 14.61
CA LEU A 145 -14.83 -8.82 13.65
C LEU A 145 -16.09 -7.98 13.40
N ASN A 146 -15.90 -6.75 12.97
CA ASN A 146 -16.97 -5.93 12.45
C ASN A 146 -17.20 -6.25 10.96
N GLU A 147 -18.09 -7.19 10.70
CA GLU A 147 -18.39 -7.69 9.34
C GLU A 147 -19.46 -6.86 8.60
N ASN A 148 -19.99 -5.81 9.24
CA ASN A 148 -21.07 -4.98 8.71
C ASN A 148 -20.71 -3.48 8.67
N ALA A 149 -19.42 -3.14 8.76
CA ALA A 149 -18.98 -1.74 8.74
C ALA A 149 -19.26 -1.11 7.37
N PRO A 150 -19.73 0.13 7.31
CA PRO A 150 -19.85 0.85 6.06
C PRO A 150 -18.46 1.23 5.50
N PRO A 151 -18.35 1.45 4.17
CA PRO A 151 -17.13 1.99 3.58
C PRO A 151 -16.78 3.34 4.19
N LYS A 152 -15.48 3.64 4.26
CA LYS A 152 -15.04 4.99 4.60
C LYS A 152 -15.38 5.94 3.45
N ILE A 153 -15.71 7.17 3.78
CA ILE A 153 -16.06 8.20 2.80
C ILE A 153 -14.85 9.12 2.61
N SER A 154 -14.53 9.41 1.37
CA SER A 154 -13.58 10.47 1.02
C SER A 154 -14.33 11.57 0.28
N GLU A 155 -14.27 12.78 0.81
CA GLU A 155 -14.84 13.96 0.15
C GLU A 155 -13.94 14.48 -0.98
N LYS A 156 -12.69 14.02 -1.06
CA LYS A 156 -11.70 14.45 -2.04
C LYS A 156 -11.87 13.70 -3.36
N SER A 157 -11.94 14.45 -4.44
CA SER A 157 -11.82 13.93 -5.80
C SER A 157 -10.46 14.32 -6.40
N TYR A 158 -9.86 13.43 -7.16
CA TYR A 158 -8.55 13.64 -7.76
C TYR A 158 -8.64 13.57 -9.28
N THR A 159 -8.28 14.66 -9.94
CA THR A 159 -8.22 14.73 -11.40
C THR A 159 -6.91 14.18 -11.94
N ILE A 160 -6.94 13.71 -13.18
CA ILE A 160 -5.73 13.27 -13.89
C ILE A 160 -4.90 14.50 -14.23
N ILE A 161 -3.63 14.46 -13.85
CA ILE A 161 -2.62 15.45 -14.25
C ILE A 161 -1.75 14.78 -15.32
N LYS A 162 -1.96 15.19 -16.58
CA LYS A 162 -1.10 14.72 -17.68
C LYS A 162 0.24 15.43 -17.57
N GLN A 163 1.29 14.66 -17.43
CA GLN A 163 2.65 15.19 -17.57
C GLN A 163 3.00 15.23 -19.07
N ASN A 164 3.41 16.38 -19.55
CA ASN A 164 3.99 16.49 -20.88
C ASN A 164 5.47 16.10 -20.77
N PHE A 165 5.78 14.89 -21.17
CA PHE A 165 7.17 14.50 -21.34
C PHE A 165 7.65 15.09 -22.67
N ASN A 166 8.54 16.07 -22.61
CA ASN A 166 9.31 16.47 -23.77
C ASN A 166 10.32 15.35 -24.02
N ASN A 167 10.11 14.55 -25.04
CA ASN A 167 11.16 13.67 -25.53
C ASN A 167 12.32 14.56 -25.95
N PRO A 168 13.47 14.52 -25.28
CA PRO A 168 14.63 15.28 -25.74
C PRO A 168 15.01 14.74 -27.12
N GLN A 169 14.94 15.60 -28.13
CA GLN A 169 15.24 15.21 -29.51
C GLN A 169 16.75 14.93 -29.72
N ASP A 170 17.59 15.41 -28.81
CA ASP A 170 19.03 15.16 -28.83
C ASP A 170 19.47 14.69 -27.43
N LEU A 171 19.81 13.42 -27.36
CA LEU A 171 20.32 12.77 -26.14
C LEU A 171 21.85 12.66 -26.15
N ASN A 172 22.50 13.04 -27.24
CA ASN A 172 23.95 13.00 -27.35
C ASN A 172 24.60 13.91 -26.30
N GLU A 173 25.63 13.41 -25.65
CA GLU A 173 26.34 14.10 -24.57
C GLU A 173 25.54 14.40 -23.31
N LYS A 174 24.31 13.92 -23.18
CA LYS A 174 23.54 14.01 -21.94
C LYS A 174 23.99 12.97 -20.92
N ASN A 175 23.73 13.25 -19.65
CA ASN A 175 23.91 12.28 -18.60
C ASN A 175 22.57 11.57 -18.32
N LEU A 176 22.62 10.26 -18.14
CA LEU A 176 21.46 9.47 -17.71
C LEU A 176 21.56 9.20 -16.21
N ILE A 177 20.48 9.43 -15.49
CA ILE A 177 20.34 9.04 -14.08
C ILE A 177 19.35 7.89 -14.04
N ILE A 178 19.76 6.77 -13.44
CA ILE A 178 18.96 5.58 -13.29
C ILE A 178 18.74 5.33 -11.81
N PHE A 179 17.49 5.15 -11.43
CA PHE A 179 17.10 4.72 -10.09
C PHE A 179 16.94 3.21 -10.06
N GLU A 180 17.05 2.60 -8.90
CA GLU A 180 16.89 1.15 -8.70
C GLU A 180 15.66 0.52 -9.38
N ASN A 181 14.60 1.30 -9.54
CA ASN A 181 13.36 0.85 -10.17
C ASN A 181 13.37 0.88 -11.72
N ASN A 182 14.43 1.41 -12.33
CA ASN A 182 14.55 1.64 -13.78
C ASN A 182 15.81 1.01 -14.38
N LEU A 183 16.26 -0.13 -13.85
CA LEU A 183 17.52 -0.77 -14.26
C LEU A 183 17.44 -1.52 -15.60
N SER A 184 16.25 -1.69 -16.19
CA SER A 184 16.11 -2.36 -17.49
C SER A 184 16.08 -1.38 -18.63
N PHE A 185 17.05 -1.51 -19.56
CA PHE A 185 17.12 -0.76 -20.81
C PHE A 185 16.36 -1.43 -21.96
N GLU A 186 15.90 -2.68 -21.77
CA GLU A 186 15.28 -3.47 -22.85
C GLU A 186 13.94 -2.90 -23.33
N ILE A 187 13.29 -2.09 -22.49
CA ILE A 187 11.94 -1.54 -22.75
C ILE A 187 12.03 -0.06 -23.19
N THR A 188 13.23 0.52 -23.25
CA THR A 188 13.43 1.91 -23.60
C THR A 188 14.15 2.02 -24.94
N ASP A 189 13.79 3.04 -25.74
CA ASP A 189 14.50 3.38 -26.97
C ASP A 189 15.91 3.96 -26.72
N PHE A 190 16.36 3.92 -25.47
CA PHE A 190 17.66 4.40 -25.06
C PHE A 190 18.75 3.38 -25.40
N LYS A 191 19.71 3.80 -26.20
CA LYS A 191 20.93 3.06 -26.49
C LYS A 191 22.04 3.54 -25.56
N GLU A 192 22.78 2.62 -24.96
CA GLU A 192 23.86 2.93 -24.00
C GLU A 192 24.90 3.92 -24.55
N ASN A 193 25.16 3.90 -25.85
CA ASN A 193 26.18 4.72 -26.50
C ASN A 193 25.80 6.17 -26.77
N ILE A 194 24.56 6.58 -26.47
CA ILE A 194 24.13 7.99 -26.63
C ILE A 194 24.33 8.83 -25.36
N PHE A 195 24.66 8.21 -24.25
CA PHE A 195 24.88 8.94 -23.00
C PHE A 195 26.36 9.15 -22.71
N LYS A 196 26.71 10.38 -22.32
CA LYS A 196 28.07 10.70 -21.88
C LYS A 196 28.46 10.00 -20.59
N LYS A 197 27.55 9.94 -19.65
CA LYS A 197 27.69 9.22 -18.37
C LYS A 197 26.36 8.65 -17.93
N ILE A 198 26.41 7.50 -17.27
CA ILE A 198 25.27 6.87 -16.62
C ILE A 198 25.54 6.87 -15.13
N TYR A 199 24.63 7.45 -14.36
CA TYR A 199 24.66 7.45 -12.90
C TYR A 199 23.55 6.51 -12.40
N ILE A 200 23.91 5.59 -11.54
CA ILE A 200 22.96 4.68 -10.85
C ILE A 200 22.88 5.16 -9.41
N ILE A 201 21.66 5.46 -8.94
CA ILE A 201 21.38 5.98 -7.59
C ILE A 201 20.51 4.98 -6.86
#